data_aee0a072d6d6e4bf78d86dbc2f7f84b8
#
_entry.id   aee0a072d6d6e4bf78d86dbc2f7f84b8
#
_cell.length_a   1.000
_cell.length_b   1.000
_cell.length_c   1.000
_cell.angle_alpha   90.00
_cell.angle_beta   90.00
_cell.angle_gamma   90.00
#
_symmetry.space_group_name_H-M   'P 1'
#
loop_
_entity.id
_entity.type
_entity.pdbx_description
1 polymer ?
#
loop_
_entity_poly.entity_id
_entity_poly.type
_entity_poly.pdbx_seq_one_letter_code
_entity_poly.pdbx_strand_id
1 'polypeptide(L)'
;LTVRRSVALSRAVYENEAEVEDLKGVLVKDAAEADRILQRGEIPVLVDPEADIIGSFHPDVVVDAILAKKNLGTRITDAPFVIGVGPGFYAGKDCHCVIETKRGHTLGNVIWEKEAIPNTGVPGNIGGFTTERLIRASADGIMEPVAEIGDTVEKGQLVARTGKQPVYAKMSGIVRGMLQKDVQVTEGL
;
A
#
# COMPACT_ATOMS: atom_id res chain seq x y z
N LEU A 1 -1.85 5.17 4.30
CA LEU A 1 -1.04 4.95 3.09
C LEU A 1 0.20 5.81 3.11
N THR A 2 1.36 5.18 3.03
CA THR A 2 2.64 5.89 3.05
C THR A 2 3.16 6.22 1.64
N VAL A 3 2.62 5.58 0.60
CA VAL A 3 3.07 5.82 -0.78
C VAL A 3 1.90 6.22 -1.66
N ARG A 4 1.99 7.41 -2.25
CA ARG A 4 1.08 7.88 -3.29
C ARG A 4 1.37 7.15 -4.60
N ARG A 5 0.29 6.74 -5.28
CA ARG A 5 0.36 6.22 -6.66
C ARG A 5 -0.70 6.90 -7.51
N SER A 6 -0.34 7.25 -8.73
CA SER A 6 -1.25 7.93 -9.67
C SER A 6 -2.45 7.09 -10.11
N VAL A 7 -2.43 5.78 -9.85
CA VAL A 7 -3.47 4.81 -10.23
C VAL A 7 -4.00 4.05 -9.01
N ALA A 8 -4.27 4.74 -7.91
CA ALA A 8 -4.76 4.11 -6.69
C ALA A 8 -6.01 4.82 -6.15
N LEU A 9 -7.09 4.09 -5.92
CA LEU A 9 -8.32 4.61 -5.31
C LEU A 9 -8.07 5.24 -3.92
N SER A 10 -7.04 4.78 -3.24
CA SER A 10 -6.58 5.33 -1.97
C SER A 10 -6.17 6.82 -2.04
N ARG A 11 -6.01 7.39 -3.24
CA ARG A 11 -5.84 8.83 -3.43
C ARG A 11 -7.04 9.63 -2.92
N ALA A 12 -8.23 9.02 -2.88
CA ALA A 12 -9.44 9.62 -2.31
C ALA A 12 -9.25 10.08 -0.85
N VAL A 13 -8.34 9.47 -0.09
CA VAL A 13 -8.00 9.90 1.29
C VAL A 13 -7.49 11.35 1.32
N TYR A 14 -6.86 11.82 0.25
CA TYR A 14 -6.28 13.16 0.16
C TYR A 14 -7.12 14.12 -0.69
N GLU A 15 -7.86 13.59 -1.66
CA GLU A 15 -8.56 14.37 -2.68
C GLU A 15 -10.08 14.24 -2.57
N ASN A 16 -10.60 13.48 -1.57
CA ASN A 16 -11.98 13.08 -1.33
C ASN A 16 -12.53 12.09 -2.36
N GLU A 17 -12.08 12.14 -3.60
CA GLU A 17 -12.45 11.23 -4.68
C GLU A 17 -11.20 10.83 -5.47
N ALA A 18 -11.21 9.65 -6.07
CA ALA A 18 -10.18 9.18 -6.98
C ALA A 18 -10.78 8.28 -8.06
N GLU A 19 -10.32 8.43 -9.28
CA GLU A 19 -10.70 7.55 -10.39
C GLU A 19 -9.51 6.70 -10.83
N VAL A 20 -9.78 5.45 -11.11
CA VAL A 20 -8.83 4.47 -11.67
C VAL A 20 -9.59 3.69 -12.73
N GLU A 21 -9.27 3.94 -13.99
CA GLU A 21 -10.02 3.42 -15.15
C GLU A 21 -11.50 3.82 -15.06
N ASP A 22 -12.41 2.87 -14.97
CA ASP A 22 -13.86 3.06 -14.83
C ASP A 22 -14.35 2.97 -13.38
N LEU A 23 -13.44 2.84 -12.42
CA LEU A 23 -13.75 2.76 -11.00
C LEU A 23 -13.57 4.10 -10.29
N LYS A 24 -14.57 4.50 -9.53
CA LYS A 24 -14.52 5.70 -8.70
C LYS A 24 -14.47 5.33 -7.22
N GLY A 25 -13.43 5.81 -6.52
CA GLY A 25 -13.28 5.72 -5.07
C GLY A 25 -13.71 7.02 -4.41
N VAL A 26 -14.49 6.93 -3.34
CA VAL A 26 -15.01 8.09 -2.59
C VAL A 26 -14.64 7.94 -1.12
N LEU A 27 -14.06 8.99 -0.53
CA LEU A 27 -13.75 9.02 0.90
C LEU A 27 -15.05 9.04 1.71
N VAL A 28 -15.14 8.14 2.68
CA VAL A 28 -16.28 8.00 3.60
C VAL A 28 -15.80 7.99 5.05
N LYS A 29 -16.72 8.24 5.98
CA LYS A 29 -16.40 8.35 7.41
C LYS A 29 -16.82 7.12 8.22
N ASP A 30 -17.84 6.42 7.76
CA ASP A 30 -18.45 5.31 8.49
C ASP A 30 -19.11 4.29 7.55
N ALA A 31 -19.62 3.21 8.14
CA ALA A 31 -20.30 2.13 7.41
C ALA A 31 -21.58 2.60 6.70
N ALA A 32 -22.33 3.55 7.28
CA ALA A 32 -23.57 4.05 6.68
C ALA A 32 -23.29 4.89 5.42
N GLU A 33 -22.18 5.65 5.40
CA GLU A 33 -21.72 6.33 4.19
C GLU A 33 -21.19 5.31 3.17
N ALA A 34 -20.47 4.29 3.62
CA ALA A 34 -19.97 3.23 2.74
C ALA A 34 -21.11 2.53 1.99
N ASP A 35 -22.18 2.16 2.68
CA ASP A 35 -23.37 1.55 2.07
C ASP A 35 -24.00 2.45 1.00
N ARG A 36 -24.10 3.75 1.25
CA ARG A 36 -24.65 4.72 0.27
C ARG A 36 -23.78 4.82 -0.99
N ILE A 37 -22.46 4.78 -0.84
CA ILE A 37 -21.53 4.82 -1.97
C ILE A 37 -21.60 3.52 -2.77
N LEU A 38 -21.67 2.36 -2.10
CA LEU A 38 -21.82 1.06 -2.75
C LEU A 38 -23.12 0.97 -3.57
N GLN A 39 -24.24 1.51 -3.05
CA GLN A 39 -25.53 1.56 -3.78
C GLN A 39 -25.46 2.36 -5.09
N ARG A 40 -24.46 3.26 -5.24
CA ARG A 40 -24.20 4.00 -6.48
C ARG A 40 -23.27 3.26 -7.44
N GLY A 41 -22.77 2.09 -7.05
CA GLY A 41 -21.76 1.34 -7.79
C GLY A 41 -20.34 1.93 -7.68
N GLU A 42 -20.12 2.82 -6.71
CA GLU A 42 -18.82 3.43 -6.41
C GLU A 42 -18.13 2.68 -5.25
N ILE A 43 -16.83 2.89 -5.07
CA ILE A 43 -16.01 2.20 -4.06
C ILE A 43 -15.78 3.11 -2.86
N PRO A 44 -16.29 2.80 -1.67
CA PRO A 44 -15.99 3.57 -0.47
C PRO A 44 -14.52 3.38 -0.06
N VAL A 45 -13.87 4.46 0.30
CA VAL A 45 -12.51 4.49 0.83
C VAL A 45 -12.56 5.09 2.22
N LEU A 46 -12.11 4.34 3.22
CA LEU A 46 -12.14 4.74 4.62
C LEU A 46 -10.73 4.81 5.20
N VAL A 47 -10.47 5.78 6.07
CA VAL A 47 -9.25 5.81 6.90
C VAL A 47 -9.56 5.10 8.21
N ASP A 48 -9.13 3.86 8.32
CA ASP A 48 -9.41 2.98 9.46
C ASP A 48 -8.19 2.09 9.74
N PRO A 49 -7.21 2.57 10.52
CA PRO A 49 -5.96 1.85 10.75
C PRO A 49 -6.12 0.55 11.55
N GLU A 50 -7.16 0.44 12.35
CA GLU A 50 -7.43 -0.73 13.20
C GLU A 50 -8.47 -1.68 12.58
N ALA A 51 -9.03 -1.31 11.42
CA ALA A 51 -10.08 -2.04 10.72
C ALA A 51 -11.37 -2.22 11.54
N ASP A 52 -11.71 -1.22 12.38
CA ASP A 52 -12.89 -1.23 13.26
C ASP A 52 -14.20 -1.34 12.48
N ILE A 53 -14.21 -0.90 11.21
CA ILE A 53 -15.38 -0.99 10.34
C ILE A 53 -15.88 -2.43 10.15
N ILE A 54 -15.02 -3.42 10.24
CA ILE A 54 -15.40 -4.84 10.09
C ILE A 54 -16.53 -5.20 11.06
N GLY A 55 -16.45 -4.70 12.29
CA GLY A 55 -17.44 -4.97 13.34
C GLY A 55 -18.82 -4.33 13.09
N SER A 56 -18.92 -3.30 12.26
CA SER A 56 -20.18 -2.60 11.96
C SER A 56 -20.69 -2.88 10.53
N PHE A 57 -19.79 -3.13 9.60
CA PHE A 57 -20.12 -3.38 8.20
C PHE A 57 -20.45 -4.85 7.92
N HIS A 58 -19.92 -5.78 8.74
CA HIS A 58 -20.13 -7.24 8.62
C HIS A 58 -19.88 -7.78 7.21
N PRO A 59 -18.68 -7.63 6.64
CA PRO A 59 -18.39 -8.07 5.28
C PRO A 59 -18.42 -9.59 5.18
N ASP A 60 -18.85 -10.14 4.05
CA ASP A 60 -18.76 -11.58 3.76
C ASP A 60 -17.32 -12.03 3.56
N VAL A 61 -16.47 -11.13 3.05
CA VAL A 61 -15.07 -11.39 2.76
C VAL A 61 -14.21 -10.23 3.25
N VAL A 62 -13.13 -10.55 3.97
CA VAL A 62 -12.06 -9.61 4.31
C VAL A 62 -10.80 -9.99 3.52
N VAL A 63 -10.18 -9.00 2.87
CA VAL A 63 -8.91 -9.17 2.18
C VAL A 63 -7.87 -8.24 2.81
N ASP A 64 -6.93 -8.81 3.57
CA ASP A 64 -5.77 -8.03 4.05
C ASP A 64 -4.69 -8.00 2.97
N ALA A 65 -4.61 -6.87 2.28
CA ALA A 65 -3.62 -6.56 1.26
C ALA A 65 -2.72 -5.38 1.66
N ILE A 66 -2.54 -5.14 2.96
CA ILE A 66 -1.67 -4.08 3.51
C ILE A 66 -0.21 -4.31 3.11
N LEU A 67 0.19 -5.56 2.91
CA LEU A 67 1.56 -5.99 2.55
C LEU A 67 2.62 -5.60 3.59
N ALA A 68 2.26 -5.58 4.86
CA ALA A 68 3.15 -5.24 5.98
C ALA A 68 4.28 -6.27 6.23
N LYS A 69 4.22 -7.43 5.58
CA LYS A 69 5.14 -8.57 5.74
C LYS A 69 5.07 -9.25 7.11
N LYS A 70 4.07 -8.91 7.87
CA LYS A 70 3.67 -9.50 9.15
C LYS A 70 2.18 -9.30 9.32
N ASN A 71 1.51 -10.19 10.05
CA ASN A 71 0.13 -9.98 10.47
C ASN A 71 0.08 -8.81 11.49
N LEU A 72 -0.79 -7.81 11.24
CA LEU A 72 -0.98 -6.65 12.09
C LEU A 72 -2.21 -6.76 12.99
N GLY A 73 -2.90 -7.89 12.98
CA GLY A 73 -4.10 -8.10 13.81
C GLY A 73 -5.24 -8.82 13.10
N THR A 74 -5.10 -9.16 11.82
CA THR A 74 -6.08 -9.90 11.03
C THR A 74 -6.30 -11.30 11.62
N ARG A 75 -7.54 -11.69 11.77
CA ARG A 75 -7.98 -12.97 12.33
C ARG A 75 -8.88 -13.70 11.36
N ILE A 76 -8.80 -15.02 11.36
CA ILE A 76 -9.66 -15.87 10.55
C ILE A 76 -11.17 -15.67 10.85
N THR A 77 -11.49 -15.10 12.00
CA THR A 77 -12.85 -14.80 12.46
C THR A 77 -13.39 -13.43 12.09
N ASP A 78 -12.61 -12.61 11.40
CA ASP A 78 -12.99 -11.23 11.03
C ASP A 78 -14.11 -11.19 9.98
N ALA A 79 -14.29 -12.27 9.22
CA ALA A 79 -15.37 -12.46 8.29
C ALA A 79 -15.63 -13.97 8.03
N PRO A 80 -16.76 -14.35 7.40
CA PRO A 80 -16.98 -15.72 6.91
C PRO A 80 -15.84 -16.24 6.03
N PHE A 81 -15.16 -15.36 5.28
CA PHE A 81 -13.96 -15.71 4.53
C PHE A 81 -12.90 -14.60 4.62
N VAL A 82 -11.69 -14.97 5.04
CA VAL A 82 -10.57 -14.05 5.23
C VAL A 82 -9.40 -14.47 4.36
N ILE A 83 -8.84 -13.53 3.60
CA ILE A 83 -7.72 -13.73 2.68
C ILE A 83 -6.55 -12.86 3.12
N GLY A 84 -5.38 -13.46 3.36
CA GLY A 84 -4.13 -12.74 3.58
C GLY A 84 -3.32 -12.64 2.29
N VAL A 85 -2.82 -11.45 1.93
CA VAL A 85 -2.02 -11.26 0.73
C VAL A 85 -0.54 -11.09 1.08
N GLY A 86 0.28 -12.03 0.67
CA GLY A 86 1.72 -12.04 0.88
C GLY A 86 2.16 -12.65 2.21
N PRO A 87 3.46 -12.54 2.55
CA PRO A 87 4.02 -13.15 3.74
C PRO A 87 3.57 -12.46 5.03
N GLY A 88 3.52 -13.23 6.10
CA GLY A 88 3.13 -12.78 7.44
C GLY A 88 1.83 -13.40 7.95
N PHE A 89 1.12 -14.15 7.10
CA PHE A 89 -0.10 -14.89 7.45
C PHE A 89 0.11 -16.39 7.34
N TYR A 90 -0.50 -17.13 8.24
CA TYR A 90 -0.57 -18.58 8.19
C TYR A 90 -2.01 -19.01 7.80
N ALA A 91 -2.16 -19.65 6.64
CA ALA A 91 -3.46 -20.15 6.18
C ALA A 91 -3.99 -21.25 7.12
N GLY A 92 -5.28 -21.18 7.46
CA GLY A 92 -5.93 -22.05 8.42
C GLY A 92 -5.78 -21.60 9.89
N LYS A 93 -5.01 -20.53 10.15
CA LYS A 93 -4.83 -19.96 11.49
C LYS A 93 -5.20 -18.47 11.54
N ASP A 94 -4.53 -17.66 10.75
CA ASP A 94 -4.75 -16.21 10.70
C ASP A 94 -5.81 -15.82 9.69
N CYS A 95 -5.93 -16.59 8.61
CA CYS A 95 -6.86 -16.41 7.50
C CYS A 95 -7.22 -17.77 6.88
N HIS A 96 -8.20 -17.80 5.99
CA HIS A 96 -8.62 -19.04 5.31
C HIS A 96 -7.64 -19.44 4.21
N CYS A 97 -7.12 -18.48 3.48
CA CYS A 97 -6.06 -18.73 2.50
C CYS A 97 -5.09 -17.53 2.41
N VAL A 98 -3.89 -17.81 1.88
CA VAL A 98 -2.86 -16.80 1.63
C VAL A 98 -2.58 -16.73 0.13
N ILE A 99 -2.43 -15.52 -0.41
CA ILE A 99 -2.02 -15.32 -1.81
C ILE A 99 -0.52 -15.06 -1.87
N GLU A 100 0.21 -15.85 -2.65
CA GLU A 100 1.63 -15.67 -2.86
C GLU A 100 1.94 -14.39 -3.67
N THR A 101 2.84 -13.56 -3.15
CA THR A 101 3.22 -12.29 -3.79
C THR A 101 4.66 -12.24 -4.28
N LYS A 102 5.46 -13.28 -4.01
CA LYS A 102 6.83 -13.34 -4.51
C LYS A 102 6.83 -13.53 -6.03
N ARG A 103 7.59 -12.68 -6.72
CA ARG A 103 7.78 -12.80 -8.17
C ARG A 103 8.40 -14.14 -8.54
N GLY A 104 7.85 -14.80 -9.54
CA GLY A 104 8.28 -16.11 -10.01
C GLY A 104 7.08 -17.00 -10.35
N HIS A 105 7.33 -18.30 -10.48
CA HIS A 105 6.32 -19.28 -10.90
C HIS A 105 5.13 -19.44 -9.95
N THR A 106 5.29 -19.07 -8.70
CA THR A 106 4.26 -19.21 -7.66
C THR A 106 3.47 -17.93 -7.41
N LEU A 107 3.79 -16.82 -8.10
CA LEU A 107 3.07 -15.56 -7.96
C LEU A 107 1.57 -15.74 -8.23
N GLY A 108 0.74 -15.33 -7.28
CA GLY A 108 -0.72 -15.43 -7.36
C GLY A 108 -1.28 -16.79 -6.95
N ASN A 109 -0.45 -17.76 -6.60
CA ASN A 109 -0.93 -19.04 -6.09
C ASN A 109 -1.72 -18.84 -4.78
N VAL A 110 -2.83 -19.58 -4.68
CA VAL A 110 -3.63 -19.66 -3.46
C VAL A 110 -3.07 -20.77 -2.58
N ILE A 111 -2.71 -20.41 -1.35
CA ILE A 111 -2.14 -21.31 -0.34
C ILE A 111 -3.21 -21.54 0.71
N TRP A 112 -3.64 -22.80 0.88
CA TRP A 112 -4.67 -23.21 1.84
C TRP A 112 -4.11 -23.69 3.18
N GLU A 113 -2.84 -24.08 3.19
CA GLU A 113 -2.12 -24.52 4.37
C GLU A 113 -0.70 -23.95 4.31
N LYS A 114 -0.17 -23.45 5.43
CA LYS A 114 1.15 -22.81 5.55
C LYS A 114 1.16 -21.30 5.24
N GLU A 115 2.34 -20.78 5.01
CA GLU A 115 2.64 -19.37 4.76
C GLU A 115 3.10 -19.16 3.31
N ALA A 116 2.97 -17.93 2.83
CA ALA A 116 3.66 -17.50 1.63
C ALA A 116 5.19 -17.45 1.86
N ILE A 117 5.94 -17.42 0.78
CA ILE A 117 7.42 -17.37 0.84
C ILE A 117 7.85 -16.13 1.64
N PRO A 118 8.68 -16.29 2.67
CA PRO A 118 9.10 -15.20 3.55
C PRO A 118 9.73 -14.02 2.80
N ASN A 119 9.50 -12.82 3.33
CA ASN A 119 10.14 -11.61 2.82
C ASN A 119 11.64 -11.62 3.14
N THR A 120 12.47 -11.33 2.14
CA THR A 120 13.92 -11.26 2.30
C THR A 120 14.43 -9.91 2.78
N GLY A 121 13.55 -8.88 2.82
CA GLY A 121 13.94 -7.49 3.10
C GLY A 121 14.71 -6.81 1.97
N VAL A 122 15.13 -7.55 0.96
CA VAL A 122 15.88 -7.02 -0.19
C VAL A 122 14.94 -6.84 -1.38
N PRO A 123 14.87 -5.63 -1.97
CA PRO A 123 14.10 -5.41 -3.18
C PRO A 123 14.55 -6.33 -4.31
N GLY A 124 13.60 -6.90 -5.05
CA GLY A 124 13.92 -7.74 -6.20
C GLY A 124 14.81 -7.01 -7.22
N ASN A 125 15.71 -7.73 -7.86
CA ASN A 125 16.56 -7.18 -8.92
C ASN A 125 15.71 -6.85 -10.15
N ILE A 126 15.83 -5.62 -10.66
CA ILE A 126 15.24 -5.16 -11.91
C ILE A 126 16.30 -4.41 -12.69
N GLY A 127 16.71 -4.95 -13.83
CA GLY A 127 17.73 -4.33 -14.67
C GLY A 127 19.11 -4.15 -13.99
N GLY A 128 19.46 -5.01 -13.04
CA GLY A 128 20.70 -4.92 -12.26
C GLY A 128 20.60 -4.09 -10.98
N PHE A 129 19.48 -3.39 -10.75
CA PHE A 129 19.28 -2.52 -9.59
C PHE A 129 18.41 -3.17 -8.52
N THR A 130 18.74 -2.97 -7.26
CA THR A 130 18.01 -3.48 -6.09
C THR A 130 17.68 -2.34 -5.13
N THR A 131 18.58 -2.05 -4.19
CA THR A 131 18.41 -1.01 -3.16
C THR A 131 18.48 0.42 -3.71
N GLU A 132 19.15 0.63 -4.83
CA GLU A 132 19.25 1.94 -5.49
C GLU A 132 17.89 2.47 -5.95
N ARG A 133 16.94 1.55 -6.21
CA ARG A 133 15.56 1.90 -6.58
C ARG A 133 14.74 2.43 -5.42
N LEU A 134 15.23 2.29 -4.19
CA LEU A 134 14.62 2.85 -2.98
C LEU A 134 15.34 4.12 -2.58
N ILE A 135 14.61 5.22 -2.64
CA ILE A 135 15.04 6.51 -2.12
C ILE A 135 14.38 6.66 -0.75
N ARG A 136 15.16 6.96 0.27
CA ARG A 136 14.70 7.07 1.64
C ARG A 136 14.81 8.50 2.14
N ALA A 137 13.99 8.85 3.15
CA ALA A 137 14.07 10.13 3.83
C ALA A 137 15.49 10.36 4.38
N SER A 138 16.07 11.54 4.10
CA SER A 138 17.40 11.91 4.53
C SER A 138 17.46 12.52 5.93
N ALA A 139 16.29 12.85 6.50
CA ALA A 139 16.14 13.37 7.85
C ALA A 139 14.68 13.24 8.32
N ASP A 140 14.48 13.39 9.63
CA ASP A 140 13.16 13.57 10.21
C ASP A 140 12.54 14.89 9.75
N GLY A 141 11.21 14.89 9.57
CA GLY A 141 10.46 16.10 9.28
C GLY A 141 9.33 15.89 8.28
N ILE A 142 8.92 16.97 7.66
CA ILE A 142 7.82 16.99 6.69
C ILE A 142 8.34 16.67 5.29
N MET A 143 7.60 15.84 4.58
CA MET A 143 7.85 15.48 3.19
C MET A 143 7.42 16.60 2.24
N GLU A 144 8.33 17.05 1.41
CA GLU A 144 8.11 18.01 0.34
C GLU A 144 8.58 17.42 -1.00
N PRO A 145 7.66 16.84 -1.81
CA PRO A 145 7.99 16.35 -3.14
C PRO A 145 8.46 17.49 -4.05
N VAL A 146 9.51 17.24 -4.84
CA VAL A 146 10.01 18.14 -5.90
C VAL A 146 9.74 17.52 -7.26
N ALA A 147 9.88 16.19 -7.37
CA ALA A 147 9.51 15.42 -8.55
C ALA A 147 8.13 14.76 -8.33
N GLU A 148 7.43 14.49 -9.43
CA GLU A 148 6.14 13.81 -9.42
C GLU A 148 6.24 12.36 -9.87
N ILE A 149 5.20 11.56 -9.58
CA ILE A 149 5.11 10.20 -10.10
C ILE A 149 4.93 10.28 -11.63
N GLY A 150 5.80 9.59 -12.36
CA GLY A 150 5.86 9.62 -13.81
C GLY A 150 7.03 10.43 -14.36
N ASP A 151 7.64 11.30 -13.56
CA ASP A 151 8.79 12.09 -14.01
C ASP A 151 10.01 11.23 -14.30
N THR A 152 10.70 11.57 -15.36
CA THR A 152 12.05 11.06 -15.63
C THR A 152 13.07 11.88 -14.85
N VAL A 153 13.91 11.21 -14.07
CA VAL A 153 14.94 11.84 -13.24
C VAL A 153 16.31 11.25 -13.54
N GLU A 154 17.34 12.05 -13.34
CA GLU A 154 18.73 11.62 -13.46
C GLU A 154 19.33 11.29 -12.10
N LYS A 155 20.35 10.41 -12.08
CA LYS A 155 21.12 10.14 -10.86
C LYS A 155 21.71 11.44 -10.31
N GLY A 156 21.46 11.70 -9.03
CA GLY A 156 21.90 12.93 -8.35
C GLY A 156 20.91 14.09 -8.46
N GLN A 157 19.81 13.96 -9.20
CA GLN A 157 18.75 14.96 -9.26
C GLN A 157 18.01 15.05 -7.95
N LEU A 158 17.67 16.28 -7.51
CA LEU A 158 16.82 16.54 -6.36
C LEU A 158 15.40 16.08 -6.67
N VAL A 159 14.86 15.17 -5.85
CA VAL A 159 13.52 14.61 -6.05
C VAL A 159 12.53 14.93 -4.93
N ALA A 160 13.05 15.26 -3.75
CA ALA A 160 12.24 15.66 -2.60
C ALA A 160 13.08 16.40 -1.56
N ARG A 161 12.41 16.91 -0.53
CA ARG A 161 13.02 17.34 0.73
C ARG A 161 12.34 16.65 1.90
N THR A 162 13.09 16.33 2.95
CA THR A 162 12.54 15.81 4.21
C THR A 162 13.06 16.69 5.34
N GLY A 163 12.14 17.38 6.01
CA GLY A 163 12.49 18.52 6.83
C GLY A 163 13.18 19.59 5.99
N LYS A 164 14.42 19.92 6.32
CA LYS A 164 15.24 20.88 5.51
C LYS A 164 16.30 20.20 4.64
N GLN A 165 16.37 18.87 4.67
CA GLN A 165 17.42 18.12 3.97
C GLN A 165 16.97 17.69 2.58
N PRO A 166 17.82 17.83 1.57
CA PRO A 166 17.53 17.37 0.21
C PRO A 166 17.59 15.84 0.11
N VAL A 167 16.75 15.30 -0.75
CA VAL A 167 16.70 13.89 -1.11
C VAL A 167 16.97 13.75 -2.60
N TYR A 168 17.99 12.97 -2.96
CA TYR A 168 18.45 12.83 -4.34
C TYR A 168 18.17 11.45 -4.92
N ALA A 169 17.91 11.40 -6.23
CA ALA A 169 17.80 10.16 -6.98
C ALA A 169 19.14 9.39 -6.97
N LYS A 170 19.10 8.11 -6.57
CA LYS A 170 20.28 7.24 -6.53
C LYS A 170 20.65 6.64 -7.89
N MET A 171 19.71 6.68 -8.84
CA MET A 171 19.86 6.21 -10.21
C MET A 171 18.98 7.04 -11.16
N SER A 172 19.28 7.02 -12.44
CA SER A 172 18.37 7.56 -13.46
C SER A 172 17.22 6.62 -13.72
N GLY A 173 16.02 7.17 -14.00
CA GLY A 173 14.83 6.38 -14.25
C GLY A 173 13.54 7.18 -14.09
N ILE A 174 12.42 6.48 -13.95
CA ILE A 174 11.10 7.09 -13.79
C ILE A 174 10.66 6.95 -12.32
N VAL A 175 10.15 8.02 -11.74
CA VAL A 175 9.58 8.03 -10.39
C VAL A 175 8.30 7.18 -10.39
N ARG A 176 8.33 6.04 -9.69
CA ARG A 176 7.20 5.10 -9.61
C ARG A 176 6.31 5.28 -8.40
N GLY A 177 6.81 5.94 -7.39
CA GLY A 177 6.09 6.19 -6.15
C GLY A 177 6.73 7.34 -5.40
N MET A 178 5.92 8.13 -4.74
CA MET A 178 6.32 9.28 -3.96
C MET A 178 5.40 9.38 -2.75
N LEU A 179 5.96 9.69 -1.58
CA LEU A 179 5.15 10.01 -0.42
C LEU A 179 4.33 11.27 -0.69
N GLN A 180 3.15 11.34 -0.09
CA GLN A 180 2.31 12.53 -0.19
C GLN A 180 3.01 13.73 0.45
N LYS A 181 2.75 14.91 -0.09
CA LYS A 181 3.16 16.16 0.53
C LYS A 181 2.60 16.25 1.97
N ASP A 182 3.36 16.91 2.84
CA ASP A 182 3.00 17.16 4.24
C ASP A 182 2.94 15.93 5.16
N VAL A 183 3.31 14.74 4.68
CA VAL A 183 3.47 13.54 5.51
C VAL A 183 4.67 13.68 6.44
N GLN A 184 4.47 13.41 7.72
CA GLN A 184 5.56 13.31 8.68
C GLN A 184 6.39 12.06 8.40
N VAL A 185 7.68 12.21 8.27
CA VAL A 185 8.64 11.12 8.01
C VAL A 185 9.75 11.11 9.06
N THR A 186 10.32 9.93 9.25
CA THR A 186 11.56 9.76 10.02
C THR A 186 12.71 9.40 9.08
N GLU A 187 13.94 9.70 9.49
CA GLU A 187 15.14 9.34 8.72
C GLU A 187 15.14 7.85 8.38
N GLY A 188 15.40 7.52 7.14
CA GLY A 188 15.45 6.15 6.67
C GLY A 188 14.10 5.52 6.28
N LEU A 189 12.98 6.25 6.47
CA LEU A 189 11.67 5.79 6.00
C LEU A 189 11.65 5.60 4.49
#